data_11f577fc14d8a95c97db601b82156bad
#
_entry.id   11f577fc14d8a95c97db601b82156bad
#
_cell.length_a   1.000
_cell.length_b   1.000
_cell.length_c   1.000
_cell.angle_alpha   90.00
_cell.angle_beta   90.00
_cell.angle_gamma   90.00
#
_symmetry.space_group_name_H-M   'P 1'
#
loop_
_entity.id
_entity.type
_entity.pdbx_description
1 polymer ?
#
loop_
_entity_poly.entity_id
_entity_poly.type
_entity_poly.pdbx_seq_one_letter_code
_entity_poly.pdbx_strand_id
1 'polypeptide(L)'
;CQRAQFPVVLDPAICTGRYDSNIESTYVDSHSSYKNRNYGSGGTMHVQHAGDSDRLTLLRIRELPPLDASAFITSAKMAVAKYTQPTKDVNIYAREITSDWVEKEVTYTTRPETAEFLETGAAVPKSTSYSRYIFLDITALTRRWYGGEANYGVQIESQRSWPNGVVMESSRGG
;
A
#
# COMPACT_ATOMS: atom_id res chain seq x y z
N CYS A 1 -10.11 15.03 42.77
CA CYS A 1 -10.42 15.40 41.38
C CYS A 1 -9.78 14.37 40.45
N GLN A 2 -10.57 13.47 39.89
CA GLN A 2 -10.12 12.59 38.83
C GLN A 2 -9.97 13.43 37.54
N ARG A 3 -8.76 13.48 37.00
CA ARG A 3 -8.55 14.02 35.64
C ARG A 3 -9.28 13.11 34.66
N ALA A 4 -10.28 13.64 33.97
CA ALA A 4 -10.87 12.96 32.86
C ALA A 4 -9.77 12.74 31.80
N GLN A 5 -9.41 11.49 31.55
CA GLN A 5 -8.56 11.12 30.42
C GLN A 5 -9.44 11.16 29.17
N PHE A 6 -9.31 12.21 28.39
CA PHE A 6 -9.90 12.25 27.06
C PHE A 6 -9.03 11.40 26.13
N PRO A 7 -9.62 10.60 25.22
CA PRO A 7 -8.84 9.93 24.21
C PRO A 7 -8.12 10.98 23.36
N VAL A 8 -6.80 10.96 23.38
CA VAL A 8 -6.00 11.78 22.48
C VAL A 8 -6.07 11.11 21.12
N VAL A 9 -6.71 11.76 20.15
CA VAL A 9 -6.64 11.36 18.75
C VAL A 9 -5.34 11.94 18.18
N LEU A 10 -4.31 11.13 18.09
CA LEU A 10 -3.15 11.44 17.27
C LEU A 10 -3.51 11.11 15.82
N ASP A 11 -3.49 12.09 14.97
CA ASP A 11 -3.61 11.93 13.53
C ASP A 11 -2.24 12.21 12.87
N PRO A 12 -1.29 11.26 12.95
CA PRO A 12 -0.05 11.39 12.22
C PRO A 12 -0.34 11.12 10.75
N ALA A 13 -0.58 12.17 9.98
CA ALA A 13 -0.64 12.06 8.54
C ALA A 13 0.78 11.85 8.01
N ILE A 14 1.14 10.60 7.72
CA ILE A 14 2.32 10.30 6.90
C ILE A 14 1.90 10.55 5.46
N CYS A 15 2.20 11.72 4.94
CA CYS A 15 1.95 12.04 3.55
C CYS A 15 3.07 11.46 2.70
N THR A 16 2.72 10.60 1.73
CA THR A 16 3.61 10.25 0.64
C THR A 16 3.77 11.46 -0.26
N GLY A 17 4.62 12.40 0.13
CA GLY A 17 5.09 13.44 -0.77
C GLY A 17 6.06 12.84 -1.78
N ARG A 18 6.16 13.43 -2.96
CA ARG A 18 7.28 13.18 -3.85
C ARG A 18 8.58 13.29 -3.03
N TYR A 19 9.40 12.23 -3.03
CA TYR A 19 10.69 12.16 -2.32
C TYR A 19 10.67 11.87 -0.82
N ASP A 20 9.63 11.23 -0.29
CA ASP A 20 9.68 10.77 1.10
C ASP A 20 10.55 9.50 1.20
N SER A 21 11.74 9.66 1.79
CA SER A 21 12.69 8.55 1.98
C SER A 21 12.21 7.50 2.99
N ASN A 22 11.18 7.82 3.77
CA ASN A 22 10.56 6.89 4.73
C ASN A 22 9.60 5.90 4.06
N ILE A 23 9.32 6.09 2.77
CA ILE A 23 8.39 5.23 2.04
C ILE A 23 9.11 4.52 0.91
N GLU A 24 9.02 3.21 0.92
CA GLU A 24 9.42 2.35 -0.17
C GLU A 24 8.18 1.95 -0.96
N SER A 25 8.24 2.13 -2.28
CA SER A 25 7.11 1.84 -3.15
C SER A 25 7.57 1.40 -4.54
N THR A 26 7.11 0.26 -4.97
CA THR A 26 7.38 -0.29 -6.30
C THR A 26 6.21 -1.13 -6.77
N TYR A 27 6.28 -1.62 -7.98
CA TYR A 27 5.42 -2.72 -8.43
C TYR A 27 6.25 -3.82 -9.07
N VAL A 28 5.68 -5.00 -9.15
CA VAL A 28 6.24 -6.17 -9.83
C VAL A 28 5.25 -6.67 -10.88
N ASP A 29 5.76 -7.20 -12.00
CA ASP A 29 4.96 -7.63 -13.16
C ASP A 29 5.21 -9.11 -13.45
N SER A 30 4.15 -9.92 -13.46
CA SER A 30 4.24 -11.37 -13.66
C SER A 30 4.47 -11.79 -15.11
N HIS A 31 4.30 -10.88 -16.08
CA HIS A 31 4.47 -11.19 -17.49
C HIS A 31 5.86 -11.77 -17.79
N SER A 32 5.95 -12.79 -18.60
CA SER A 32 7.17 -13.54 -18.89
C SER A 32 8.37 -12.67 -19.28
N SER A 33 8.13 -11.60 -20.03
CA SER A 33 9.15 -10.63 -20.49
C SER A 33 9.55 -9.62 -19.41
N TYR A 34 8.79 -9.50 -18.31
CA TYR A 34 8.97 -8.44 -17.32
C TYR A 34 9.19 -8.94 -15.89
N LYS A 35 8.94 -10.23 -15.62
CA LYS A 35 8.98 -10.82 -14.27
C LYS A 35 10.31 -10.68 -13.53
N ASN A 36 11.41 -10.43 -14.24
CA ASN A 36 12.74 -10.22 -13.66
C ASN A 36 13.15 -8.73 -13.68
N ARG A 37 12.23 -7.82 -14.00
CA ARG A 37 12.50 -6.39 -14.06
C ARG A 37 12.15 -5.74 -12.72
N ASN A 38 13.03 -4.85 -12.25
CA ASN A 38 12.76 -3.99 -11.11
C ASN A 38 12.18 -2.65 -11.56
N TYR A 39 11.21 -2.13 -10.79
CA TYR A 39 10.53 -0.86 -11.06
C TYR A 39 10.65 0.15 -9.90
N GLY A 40 11.53 -0.11 -8.92
CA GLY A 40 11.69 0.70 -7.72
C GLY A 40 12.24 2.11 -7.92
N SER A 41 12.58 2.50 -9.16
CA SER A 41 12.95 3.88 -9.50
C SER A 41 11.87 4.60 -10.29
N GLY A 42 10.72 3.96 -10.52
CA GLY A 42 9.61 4.52 -11.30
C GLY A 42 8.77 5.53 -10.53
N GLY A 43 8.23 6.53 -11.24
CA GLY A 43 7.32 7.54 -10.68
C GLY A 43 5.89 7.04 -10.43
N THR A 44 5.56 5.82 -10.82
CA THR A 44 4.22 5.24 -10.71
C THR A 44 4.25 3.82 -10.19
N MET A 45 3.17 3.43 -9.53
CA MET A 45 2.88 2.06 -9.10
C MET A 45 1.67 1.53 -9.89
N HIS A 46 1.67 0.26 -10.17
CA HIS A 46 0.61 -0.37 -10.94
C HIS A 46 -0.03 -1.52 -10.17
N VAL A 47 -1.35 -1.55 -10.16
CA VAL A 47 -2.16 -2.68 -9.69
C VAL A 47 -3.05 -3.11 -10.84
N GLN A 48 -2.86 -4.32 -11.35
CA GLN A 48 -3.59 -4.81 -12.50
C GLN A 48 -3.66 -6.33 -12.47
N HIS A 49 -4.79 -6.87 -12.92
CA HIS A 49 -4.90 -8.25 -13.37
C HIS A 49 -5.34 -8.24 -14.83
N ALA A 50 -4.52 -8.77 -15.72
CA ALA A 50 -4.77 -8.75 -17.16
C ALA A 50 -4.35 -10.09 -17.79
N GLY A 51 -5.27 -11.05 -17.85
CA GLY A 51 -5.05 -12.34 -18.50
C GLY A 51 -3.86 -13.10 -17.92
N ASP A 52 -2.71 -13.00 -18.57
CA ASP A 52 -1.46 -13.67 -18.23
C ASP A 52 -0.47 -12.79 -17.41
N SER A 53 -0.89 -11.58 -17.05
CA SER A 53 -0.02 -10.61 -16.36
C SER A 53 -0.72 -9.98 -15.16
N ASP A 54 -0.11 -10.18 -14.00
CA ASP A 54 -0.47 -9.49 -12.77
C ASP A 54 0.58 -8.42 -12.46
N ARG A 55 0.12 -7.20 -12.16
CA ARG A 55 0.93 -6.14 -11.56
C ARG A 55 0.50 -5.95 -10.13
N LEU A 56 1.45 -6.14 -9.24
CA LEU A 56 1.25 -6.06 -7.80
C LEU A 56 2.11 -4.91 -7.27
N THR A 57 1.50 -4.00 -6.50
CA THR A 57 2.24 -2.91 -5.86
C THR A 57 2.70 -3.36 -4.48
N LEU A 58 3.96 -3.08 -4.16
CA LEU A 58 4.55 -3.24 -2.83
C LEU A 58 4.76 -1.87 -2.23
N LEU A 59 4.35 -1.69 -0.97
CA LEU A 59 4.46 -0.42 -0.28
C LEU A 59 4.80 -0.65 1.20
N ARG A 60 5.85 0.04 1.69
CA ARG A 60 6.28 -0.01 3.08
C ARG A 60 6.60 1.38 3.60
N ILE A 61 6.16 1.67 4.81
CA ILE A 61 6.60 2.80 5.62
C ILE A 61 7.72 2.26 6.52
N ARG A 62 8.95 2.71 6.33
CA ARG A 62 10.12 2.19 7.05
C ARG A 62 10.05 2.45 8.54
N GLU A 63 9.76 3.68 8.89
CA GLU A 63 9.72 4.12 10.29
C GLU A 63 8.31 4.65 10.59
N LEU A 64 7.64 3.96 11.48
CA LEU A 64 6.37 4.44 12.01
C LEU A 64 6.64 5.57 13.00
N PRO A 65 5.80 6.62 13.05
CA PRO A 65 5.95 7.70 14.01
C PRO A 65 5.86 7.15 15.44
N PRO A 66 6.65 7.68 16.38
CA PRO A 66 6.58 7.23 17.76
C PRO A 66 5.19 7.52 18.34
N LEU A 67 4.64 6.56 19.09
CA LEU A 67 3.41 6.73 19.85
C LEU A 67 3.73 6.86 21.35
N ASP A 68 2.95 7.67 22.04
CA ASP A 68 2.97 7.67 23.50
C ASP A 68 2.59 6.28 24.03
N ALA A 69 3.23 5.84 25.12
CA ALA A 69 2.99 4.52 25.71
C ALA A 69 1.53 4.30 26.16
N SER A 70 0.79 5.39 26.39
CA SER A 70 -0.64 5.36 26.72
C SER A 70 -1.57 5.45 25.51
N ALA A 71 -1.02 5.63 24.29
CA ALA A 71 -1.81 5.80 23.09
C ALA A 71 -2.44 4.47 22.65
N PHE A 72 -3.68 4.53 22.19
CA PHE A 72 -4.38 3.41 21.59
C PHE A 72 -4.80 3.75 20.17
N ILE A 73 -4.40 2.91 19.22
CA ILE A 73 -4.73 3.12 17.81
C ILE A 73 -6.19 2.73 17.56
N THR A 74 -7.04 3.71 17.36
CA THR A 74 -8.46 3.50 17.04
C THR A 74 -8.68 3.26 15.56
N SER A 75 -7.93 3.95 14.69
CA SER A 75 -8.01 3.83 13.24
C SER A 75 -6.65 4.16 12.61
N ALA A 76 -6.28 3.41 11.57
CA ALA A 76 -5.15 3.71 10.71
C ALA A 76 -5.55 3.45 9.25
N LYS A 77 -5.37 4.45 8.40
CA LYS A 77 -5.69 4.36 6.97
C LYS A 77 -4.48 4.70 6.14
N MET A 78 -4.16 3.82 5.21
CA MET A 78 -3.17 4.09 4.17
C MET A 78 -3.87 4.81 3.02
N ALA A 79 -3.41 6.02 2.69
CA ALA A 79 -3.91 6.79 1.56
C ALA A 79 -2.94 6.67 0.39
N VAL A 80 -3.41 6.19 -0.75
CA VAL A 80 -2.61 6.07 -1.98
C VAL A 80 -3.20 6.97 -3.05
N ALA A 81 -2.37 7.85 -3.63
CA ALA A 81 -2.83 8.78 -4.65
C ALA A 81 -2.98 8.07 -6.01
N LYS A 82 -4.10 8.26 -6.68
CA LYS A 82 -4.30 7.80 -8.07
C LYS A 82 -3.55 8.73 -9.02
N TYR A 83 -2.81 8.15 -9.95
CA TYR A 83 -2.18 8.87 -11.05
C TYR A 83 -3.14 9.04 -12.23
N THR A 84 -3.88 7.96 -12.55
CA THR A 84 -4.91 7.97 -13.60
C THR A 84 -6.22 7.39 -13.09
N GLN A 85 -7.33 7.79 -13.72
CA GLN A 85 -8.62 7.16 -13.45
C GLN A 85 -8.69 5.80 -14.12
N PRO A 86 -9.22 4.77 -13.45
CA PRO A 86 -9.48 3.49 -14.09
C PRO A 86 -10.61 3.63 -15.13
N THR A 87 -10.54 2.85 -16.18
CA THR A 87 -11.58 2.86 -17.25
C THR A 87 -12.85 2.09 -16.86
N LYS A 88 -12.78 1.31 -15.80
CA LYS A 88 -13.89 0.57 -15.18
C LYS A 88 -13.74 0.62 -13.66
N ASP A 89 -14.80 0.27 -12.94
CA ASP A 89 -14.71 0.07 -11.50
C ASP A 89 -13.74 -1.07 -11.17
N VAL A 90 -12.86 -0.85 -10.22
CA VAL A 90 -11.83 -1.82 -9.79
C VAL A 90 -11.90 -1.98 -8.28
N ASN A 91 -11.90 -3.22 -7.81
CA ASN A 91 -11.65 -3.51 -6.40
C ASN A 91 -10.17 -3.84 -6.22
N ILE A 92 -9.54 -3.15 -5.28
CA ILE A 92 -8.16 -3.43 -4.88
C ILE A 92 -8.15 -3.96 -3.45
N TYR A 93 -7.16 -4.76 -3.14
CA TYR A 93 -7.00 -5.41 -1.84
C TYR A 93 -5.57 -5.27 -1.36
N ALA A 94 -5.39 -5.20 -0.05
CA ALA A 94 -4.08 -5.23 0.58
C ALA A 94 -3.87 -6.56 1.31
N ARG A 95 -2.66 -7.11 1.17
CA ARG A 95 -2.13 -8.23 1.95
C ARG A 95 -0.94 -7.77 2.74
N GLU A 96 -0.79 -8.30 3.94
CA GLU A 96 0.46 -8.14 4.69
C GLU A 96 1.61 -8.81 3.96
N ILE A 97 2.74 -8.13 3.87
CA ILE A 97 4.03 -8.73 3.45
C ILE A 97 4.69 -9.32 4.70
N THR A 98 5.11 -10.58 4.60
CA THR A 98 5.64 -11.36 5.74
C THR A 98 7.14 -11.62 5.69
N SER A 99 7.81 -11.21 4.61
CA SER A 99 9.27 -11.30 4.47
C SER A 99 9.87 -10.00 3.92
N ASP A 100 11.14 -9.75 4.22
CA ASP A 100 11.81 -8.50 3.83
C ASP A 100 12.04 -8.40 2.31
N TRP A 101 12.16 -7.16 1.82
CA TRP A 101 12.41 -6.86 0.42
C TRP A 101 13.14 -5.52 0.26
N VAL A 102 13.81 -5.35 -0.87
CA VAL A 102 14.55 -4.12 -1.20
C VAL A 102 13.92 -3.49 -2.45
N GLU A 103 13.50 -2.23 -2.34
CA GLU A 103 12.77 -1.50 -3.38
C GLU A 103 13.46 -1.55 -4.75
N LYS A 104 14.79 -1.39 -4.78
CA LYS A 104 15.57 -1.32 -6.02
C LYS A 104 16.03 -2.68 -6.56
N GLU A 105 15.72 -3.77 -5.88
CA GLU A 105 16.17 -5.12 -6.23
C GLU A 105 15.00 -6.06 -6.49
N VAL A 106 13.87 -5.85 -5.83
CA VAL A 106 12.71 -6.73 -5.92
C VAL A 106 12.15 -6.80 -7.34
N THR A 107 11.84 -8.01 -7.75
CA THR A 107 11.20 -8.35 -9.03
C THR A 107 10.01 -9.25 -8.75
N TYR A 108 9.21 -9.60 -9.75
CA TYR A 108 8.13 -10.58 -9.53
C TYR A 108 8.66 -11.95 -9.09
N THR A 109 9.82 -12.36 -9.62
CA THR A 109 10.42 -13.66 -9.27
C THR A 109 10.98 -13.69 -7.85
N THR A 110 11.45 -12.54 -7.36
CA THR A 110 12.05 -12.40 -6.01
C THR A 110 11.14 -11.65 -5.04
N ARG A 111 9.85 -11.50 -5.37
CA ARG A 111 8.91 -10.77 -4.51
C ARG A 111 8.80 -11.43 -3.13
N PRO A 112 8.53 -10.64 -2.10
CA PRO A 112 8.37 -11.16 -0.75
C PRO A 112 7.15 -12.08 -0.63
N GLU A 113 7.15 -12.88 0.41
CA GLU A 113 5.99 -13.67 0.82
C GLU A 113 4.91 -12.75 1.41
N THR A 114 3.66 -13.18 1.30
CA THR A 114 2.51 -12.47 1.84
C THR A 114 1.63 -13.38 2.69
N ALA A 115 0.88 -12.79 3.61
CA ALA A 115 -0.13 -13.50 4.36
C ALA A 115 -1.19 -14.10 3.42
N GLU A 116 -1.79 -15.22 3.82
CA GLU A 116 -2.82 -15.92 3.05
C GLU A 116 -4.08 -15.06 2.91
N PHE A 117 -4.47 -14.37 3.98
CA PHE A 117 -5.70 -13.57 4.02
C PHE A 117 -5.48 -12.13 3.60
N LEU A 118 -6.53 -11.52 3.04
CA LEU A 118 -6.58 -10.10 2.75
C LEU A 118 -6.80 -9.31 4.04
N GLU A 119 -6.03 -8.25 4.25
CA GLU A 119 -6.23 -7.35 5.40
C GLU A 119 -7.43 -6.43 5.16
N THR A 120 -7.54 -5.88 3.96
CA THR A 120 -8.58 -4.91 3.62
C THR A 120 -8.77 -4.79 2.11
N GLY A 121 -9.86 -4.14 1.70
CA GLY A 121 -10.13 -3.83 0.31
C GLY A 121 -10.75 -2.44 0.14
N ALA A 122 -10.64 -1.90 -1.06
CA ALA A 122 -11.27 -0.65 -1.45
C ALA A 122 -11.82 -0.71 -2.87
N ALA A 123 -13.01 -0.16 -3.08
CA ALA A 123 -13.57 0.07 -4.39
C ALA A 123 -13.00 1.34 -5.00
N VAL A 124 -12.52 1.26 -6.23
CA VAL A 124 -12.00 2.39 -7.00
C VAL A 124 -12.92 2.59 -8.21
N PRO A 125 -13.87 3.52 -8.13
CA PRO A 125 -14.82 3.76 -9.22
C PRO A 125 -14.15 4.40 -10.42
N LYS A 126 -14.67 4.13 -11.62
CA LYS A 126 -14.25 4.76 -12.88
C LYS A 126 -14.59 6.24 -12.97
N SER A 127 -15.46 6.75 -12.10
CA SER A 127 -16.01 8.11 -12.17
C SER A 127 -14.93 9.17 -11.99
N THR A 128 -14.98 10.21 -12.83
CA THR A 128 -14.04 11.34 -12.85
C THR A 128 -14.24 12.32 -11.69
N SER A 129 -15.31 12.19 -10.91
CA SER A 129 -15.75 13.21 -9.95
C SER A 129 -15.27 13.00 -8.51
N TYR A 130 -14.40 12.01 -8.22
CA TYR A 130 -14.11 11.61 -6.86
C TYR A 130 -12.62 11.63 -6.49
N SER A 131 -12.43 11.54 -5.17
CA SER A 131 -11.15 11.60 -4.48
C SER A 131 -9.95 11.13 -5.30
N ARG A 132 -8.91 11.95 -5.30
CA ARG A 132 -7.57 11.58 -5.79
C ARG A 132 -7.00 10.39 -5.01
N TYR A 133 -7.45 10.19 -3.76
CA TYR A 133 -6.91 9.19 -2.86
C TYR A 133 -7.81 7.98 -2.75
N ILE A 134 -7.16 6.81 -2.67
CA ILE A 134 -7.74 5.53 -2.29
C ILE A 134 -7.33 5.28 -0.84
N PHE A 135 -8.28 4.92 0.00
CA PHE A 135 -8.03 4.63 1.41
C PHE A 135 -8.17 3.13 1.68
N LEU A 136 -7.12 2.54 2.25
CA LEU A 136 -7.12 1.16 2.72
C LEU A 136 -7.06 1.19 4.25
N ASP A 137 -7.98 0.51 4.91
CA ASP A 137 -7.99 0.40 6.37
C ASP A 137 -6.94 -0.65 6.79
N ILE A 138 -5.87 -0.20 7.40
CA ILE A 138 -4.78 -1.04 7.90
C ILE A 138 -4.69 -1.01 9.44
N THR A 139 -5.80 -0.73 10.11
CA THR A 139 -5.84 -0.56 11.57
C THR A 139 -5.29 -1.78 12.31
N ALA A 140 -5.77 -2.98 11.94
CA ALA A 140 -5.33 -4.22 12.58
C ALA A 140 -3.83 -4.45 12.38
N LEU A 141 -3.35 -4.26 11.15
CA LEU A 141 -1.95 -4.40 10.79
C LEU A 141 -1.05 -3.40 11.53
N THR A 142 -1.48 -2.13 11.57
CA THR A 142 -0.74 -1.08 12.28
C THR A 142 -0.63 -1.38 13.78
N ARG A 143 -1.68 -1.91 14.40
CA ARG A 143 -1.63 -2.36 15.80
C ARG A 143 -0.60 -3.45 16.04
N ARG A 144 -0.49 -4.43 15.13
CA ARG A 144 0.53 -5.50 15.21
C ARG A 144 1.94 -4.93 15.12
N TRP A 145 2.20 -4.03 14.16
CA TRP A 145 3.51 -3.39 14.01
C TRP A 145 3.93 -2.60 15.26
N TYR A 146 3.02 -1.81 15.85
CA TYR A 146 3.30 -1.14 17.13
C TYR A 146 3.37 -2.10 18.32
N GLY A 147 2.79 -3.29 18.19
CA GLY A 147 2.94 -4.40 19.14
C GLY A 147 4.27 -5.13 19.06
N GLY A 148 5.14 -4.76 18.11
CA GLY A 148 6.48 -5.33 17.94
C GLY A 148 6.62 -6.36 16.82
N GLU A 149 5.55 -6.61 16.03
CA GLU A 149 5.68 -7.41 14.81
C GLU A 149 6.47 -6.65 13.74
N ALA A 150 7.20 -7.39 12.91
CA ALA A 150 8.00 -6.80 11.85
C ALA A 150 7.11 -6.10 10.81
N ASN A 151 7.48 -4.88 10.43
CA ASN A 151 6.79 -4.13 9.38
C ASN A 151 7.52 -4.30 8.05
N TYR A 152 7.04 -5.23 7.23
CA TYR A 152 7.49 -5.39 5.85
C TYR A 152 6.55 -4.71 4.83
N GLY A 153 5.48 -4.06 5.31
CA GLY A 153 4.53 -3.33 4.49
C GLY A 153 3.39 -4.19 3.95
N VAL A 154 2.80 -3.71 2.86
CA VAL A 154 1.64 -4.34 2.22
C VAL A 154 1.86 -4.55 0.72
N GLN A 155 1.32 -5.64 0.20
CA GLN A 155 1.12 -5.86 -1.22
C GLN A 155 -0.30 -5.44 -1.59
N ILE A 156 -0.45 -4.62 -2.63
CA ILE A 156 -1.75 -4.22 -3.17
C ILE A 156 -1.97 -4.97 -4.48
N GLU A 157 -3.10 -5.64 -4.59
CA GLU A 157 -3.54 -6.43 -5.73
C GLU A 157 -4.95 -6.03 -6.18
N SER A 158 -5.32 -6.31 -7.43
CA SER A 158 -6.69 -6.13 -7.93
C SER A 158 -7.46 -7.43 -7.97
N GLN A 159 -8.80 -7.33 -7.99
CA GLN A 159 -9.67 -8.46 -8.20
C GLN A 159 -9.35 -9.16 -9.53
N ARG A 160 -9.27 -10.49 -9.51
CA ARG A 160 -8.84 -11.31 -10.66
C ARG A 160 -9.83 -11.37 -11.85
N SER A 161 -10.96 -10.69 -11.80
CA SER A 161 -12.05 -10.93 -12.79
C SER A 161 -12.01 -10.05 -14.04
N TRP A 162 -11.06 -9.09 -14.21
CA TRP A 162 -11.07 -8.19 -15.38
C TRP A 162 -9.68 -7.64 -15.73
N PRO A 163 -9.39 -7.40 -17.03
CA PRO A 163 -8.15 -6.79 -17.48
C PRO A 163 -8.16 -5.28 -17.18
N ASN A 164 -8.24 -4.91 -15.93
CA ASN A 164 -8.32 -3.52 -15.52
C ASN A 164 -7.42 -3.28 -14.32
N GLY A 165 -6.89 -2.08 -14.24
CA GLY A 165 -5.94 -1.74 -13.22
C GLY A 165 -6.06 -0.29 -12.76
N VAL A 166 -5.36 0.01 -11.70
CA VAL A 166 -5.17 1.34 -11.15
C VAL A 166 -3.71 1.71 -11.24
N VAL A 167 -3.43 2.89 -11.76
CA VAL A 167 -2.10 3.48 -11.71
C VAL A 167 -2.09 4.50 -10.57
N MET A 168 -1.12 4.37 -9.68
CA MET A 168 -0.94 5.19 -8.48
C MET A 168 0.39 5.93 -8.55
N GLU A 169 0.48 7.05 -7.83
CA GLU A 169 1.73 7.77 -7.67
C GLU A 169 2.66 6.99 -6.72
N SER A 170 3.95 6.90 -7.07
CA SER A 170 4.96 6.36 -6.17
C SER A 170 5.55 7.45 -5.28
N SER A 171 6.23 7.07 -4.21
CA SER A 171 7.01 7.99 -3.38
C SER A 171 8.18 8.63 -4.14
N ARG A 172 8.55 8.08 -5.30
CA ARG A 172 9.67 8.55 -6.13
C ARG A 172 9.26 9.58 -7.18
N GLY A 173 8.01 9.91 -7.33
CA GLY A 173 7.38 10.80 -8.31
C GLY A 173 8.32 11.40 -9.35
N GLY A 174 8.11 11.08 -10.64
CA GLY A 174 8.91 11.57 -11.76
C GLY A 174 8.80 13.07 -12.03
#